data_2d323f808a9a2002b8528e4578f3431e
#
_entry.id   2d323f808a9a2002b8528e4578f3431e
#
_cell.length_a   1.000
_cell.length_b   1.000
_cell.length_c   1.000
_cell.angle_alpha   90.00
_cell.angle_beta   90.00
_cell.angle_gamma   90.00
#
_symmetry.space_group_name_H-M   'P 1'
#
loop_
_entity.id
_entity.type
_entity.pdbx_description
1 polymer ?
#
loop_
_entity_poly.entity_id
_entity_poly.type
_entity_poly.pdbx_seq_one_letter_code
_entity_poly.pdbx_strand_id
1 'polypeptide(L)'
;VLPKLLGLARAPQSISRRALFTNVMDRIDDTGYDRDKILITVHPDRHDIWYWLIPFSDGTASVGVIYPDGDPEFAGMREQDIFDRLISETRLGHLLANAKQTRQLQSIAGYNAESEKLCGDGYVLLGNAAGFLDPVFSSGVTIALHSAELAADMLIARHQGRTDIDWET
;
A
#
# COMPACT_ATOMS: atom_id res chain seq x y z
N VAL A 1 8.95 -11.03 -8.41
CA VAL A 1 9.62 -12.29 -8.78
C VAL A 1 10.78 -12.01 -9.73
N LEU A 2 10.54 -11.34 -10.88
CA LEU A 2 11.57 -11.11 -11.91
C LEU A 2 12.83 -10.38 -11.39
N PRO A 3 12.74 -9.30 -10.58
CA PRO A 3 13.93 -8.65 -10.04
C PRO A 3 14.83 -9.60 -9.23
N LYS A 4 14.23 -10.52 -8.47
CA LYS A 4 15.00 -11.53 -7.71
C LYS A 4 15.69 -12.53 -8.61
N LEU A 5 15.04 -12.96 -9.69
CA LEU A 5 15.61 -13.91 -10.67
C LEU A 5 16.76 -13.29 -11.46
N LEU A 6 16.70 -11.99 -11.74
CA LEU A 6 17.74 -11.24 -12.45
C LEU A 6 18.83 -10.67 -11.53
N GLY A 7 18.75 -10.90 -10.21
CA GLY A 7 19.71 -10.34 -9.26
C GLY A 7 19.60 -8.82 -9.08
N LEU A 8 18.48 -8.23 -9.46
CA LEU A 8 18.22 -6.77 -9.43
C LEU A 8 17.47 -6.30 -8.17
N ALA A 9 17.07 -7.24 -7.31
CA ALA A 9 16.37 -6.89 -6.08
C ALA A 9 17.32 -6.15 -5.13
N ARG A 10 16.94 -4.93 -4.75
CA ARG A 10 17.66 -4.09 -3.79
C ARG A 10 16.95 -4.11 -2.44
N ALA A 11 17.72 -4.00 -1.36
CA ALA A 11 17.13 -3.74 -0.06
C ALA A 11 16.45 -2.36 -0.09
N PRO A 12 15.17 -2.25 0.35
CA PRO A 12 14.48 -0.96 0.36
C PRO A 12 15.25 0.06 1.20
N GLN A 13 15.37 1.27 0.70
CA GLN A 13 15.95 2.39 1.47
C GLN A 13 14.94 2.96 2.47
N SER A 14 13.66 2.71 2.25
CA SER A 14 12.59 3.11 3.14
C SER A 14 12.47 2.20 4.36
N ILE A 15 11.94 2.75 5.46
CA ILE A 15 11.63 1.98 6.67
C ILE A 15 10.69 0.83 6.31
N SER A 16 11.00 -0.39 6.78
CA SER A 16 10.10 -1.53 6.64
C SER A 16 8.76 -1.22 7.30
N ARG A 17 7.68 -1.54 6.61
CA ARG A 17 6.31 -1.30 7.06
C ARG A 17 5.58 -2.60 7.34
N ARG A 18 4.69 -2.55 8.32
CA ARG A 18 3.73 -3.61 8.61
C ARG A 18 2.31 -3.06 8.44
N ALA A 19 1.48 -3.81 7.75
CA ALA A 19 0.05 -3.56 7.63
C ALA A 19 -0.72 -4.60 8.43
N LEU A 20 -1.64 -4.16 9.30
CA LEU A 20 -2.66 -4.99 9.94
C LEU A 20 -4.01 -4.59 9.38
N PHE A 21 -4.80 -5.55 8.92
CA PHE A 21 -6.09 -5.23 8.30
C PHE A 21 -7.11 -6.36 8.43
N THR A 22 -8.36 -5.97 8.37
CA THR A 22 -9.50 -6.88 8.40
C THR A 22 -10.69 -6.32 7.63
N ASN A 23 -11.74 -7.12 7.51
CA ASN A 23 -13.05 -6.66 7.06
C ASN A 23 -14.01 -6.61 8.26
N VAL A 24 -14.85 -5.58 8.25
CA VAL A 24 -15.88 -5.38 9.27
C VAL A 24 -17.24 -5.17 8.60
N MET A 25 -18.33 -5.55 9.27
CA MET A 25 -19.63 -4.94 9.08
C MET A 25 -19.58 -3.61 9.82
N ASP A 26 -19.54 -2.50 9.11
CA ASP A 26 -19.11 -1.22 9.69
C ASP A 26 -20.17 -0.56 10.57
N ARG A 27 -21.45 -0.69 10.23
CA ARG A 27 -22.58 -0.13 11.01
C ARG A 27 -22.40 1.35 11.37
N ILE A 28 -21.77 2.10 10.45
CA ILE A 28 -21.54 3.53 10.65
C ILE A 28 -22.87 4.27 10.50
N ASP A 29 -23.25 4.99 11.54
CA ASP A 29 -24.42 5.85 11.61
C ASP A 29 -24.07 7.35 11.80
N ASP A 30 -22.77 7.68 11.79
CA ASP A 30 -22.29 9.06 11.90
C ASP A 30 -22.62 9.85 10.62
N THR A 31 -23.49 10.86 10.77
CA THR A 31 -23.87 11.77 9.68
C THR A 31 -22.73 12.66 9.19
N GLY A 32 -21.63 12.73 9.91
CA GLY A 32 -20.41 13.46 9.52
C GLY A 32 -19.45 12.67 8.63
N TYR A 33 -19.78 11.41 8.32
CA TYR A 33 -18.99 10.56 7.44
C TYR A 33 -19.79 10.16 6.19
N ASP A 34 -19.23 10.46 5.03
CA ASP A 34 -19.79 10.06 3.74
C ASP A 34 -19.28 8.65 3.39
N ARG A 35 -20.17 7.67 3.51
CA ARG A 35 -19.84 6.26 3.29
C ARG A 35 -19.54 5.90 1.82
N ASP A 36 -19.79 6.81 0.88
CA ASP A 36 -19.39 6.65 -0.54
C ASP A 36 -17.92 7.05 -0.79
N LYS A 37 -17.19 7.41 0.28
CA LYS A 37 -15.79 7.83 0.21
C LYS A 37 -14.87 6.95 1.02
N ILE A 38 -13.68 6.73 0.48
CA ILE A 38 -12.55 6.16 1.22
C ILE A 38 -12.06 7.20 2.20
N LEU A 39 -11.81 6.79 3.46
CA LEU A 39 -11.12 7.60 4.44
C LEU A 39 -9.68 7.11 4.60
N ILE A 40 -8.74 8.01 4.36
CA ILE A 40 -7.34 7.84 4.76
C ILE A 40 -7.05 8.87 5.85
N THR A 41 -6.43 8.44 6.91
CA THR A 41 -6.06 9.32 8.02
C THR A 41 -4.71 8.94 8.61
N VAL A 42 -4.08 9.87 9.30
CA VAL A 42 -2.78 9.71 9.95
C VAL A 42 -2.99 9.76 11.45
N HIS A 43 -2.16 9.03 12.20
CA HIS A 43 -2.21 9.08 13.67
C HIS A 43 -1.93 10.51 14.17
N PRO A 44 -2.68 11.01 15.17
CA PRO A 44 -2.56 12.39 15.62
C PRO A 44 -1.16 12.76 16.12
N ASP A 45 -0.47 11.83 16.78
CA ASP A 45 0.85 12.07 17.39
C ASP A 45 2.01 11.36 16.64
N ARG A 46 1.69 10.38 15.81
CA ARG A 46 2.67 9.53 15.08
C ARG A 46 2.42 9.58 13.58
N HIS A 47 3.04 10.51 12.89
CA HIS A 47 2.82 10.74 11.45
C HIS A 47 3.39 9.62 10.56
N ASP A 48 4.12 8.69 11.11
CA ASP A 48 4.60 7.46 10.47
C ASP A 48 3.58 6.31 10.55
N ILE A 49 2.42 6.52 11.19
CA ILE A 49 1.30 5.57 11.28
C ILE A 49 0.11 6.15 10.54
N TRP A 50 -0.47 5.37 9.64
CA TRP A 50 -1.65 5.79 8.89
C TRP A 50 -2.67 4.66 8.74
N TYR A 51 -3.89 5.02 8.42
CA TYR A 51 -5.06 4.14 8.44
C TYR A 51 -5.87 4.28 7.17
N TRP A 52 -6.61 3.23 6.85
CA TRP A 52 -7.67 3.31 5.86
C TRP A 52 -8.98 2.75 6.39
N LEU A 53 -10.08 3.31 5.87
CA LEU A 53 -11.43 2.76 5.92
C LEU A 53 -11.98 2.83 4.51
N ILE A 54 -12.22 1.66 3.91
CA ILE A 54 -12.71 1.52 2.54
C ILE A 54 -14.06 0.83 2.59
N PRO A 55 -15.18 1.58 2.52
CA PRO A 55 -16.51 1.00 2.52
C PRO A 55 -16.82 0.26 1.23
N PHE A 56 -17.62 -0.80 1.33
CA PHE A 56 -18.17 -1.55 0.22
C PHE A 56 -19.68 -1.38 0.16
N SER A 57 -20.28 -1.62 -1.01
CA SER A 57 -21.73 -1.44 -1.25
C SER A 57 -22.63 -2.38 -0.46
N ASP A 58 -22.08 -3.47 0.10
CA ASP A 58 -22.78 -4.49 0.87
C ASP A 58 -22.87 -4.20 2.38
N GLY A 59 -22.42 -3.02 2.82
CA GLY A 59 -22.40 -2.62 4.24
C GLY A 59 -21.16 -3.10 4.98
N THR A 60 -20.24 -3.76 4.31
CA THR A 60 -18.93 -4.08 4.87
C THR A 60 -17.90 -2.98 4.56
N ALA A 61 -16.79 -3.01 5.25
CA ALA A 61 -15.63 -2.16 4.96
C ALA A 61 -14.31 -2.89 5.21
N SER A 62 -13.30 -2.54 4.43
CA SER A 62 -11.91 -2.88 4.74
C SER A 62 -11.35 -1.82 5.67
N VAL A 63 -10.78 -2.24 6.78
CA VAL A 63 -10.11 -1.38 7.77
C VAL A 63 -8.70 -1.86 7.97
N GLY A 64 -7.76 -0.93 8.00
CA GLY A 64 -6.37 -1.29 8.29
C GLY A 64 -5.54 -0.13 8.82
N VAL A 65 -4.41 -0.51 9.37
CA VAL A 65 -3.37 0.37 9.88
C VAL A 65 -2.02 -0.05 9.35
N ILE A 66 -1.21 0.93 9.00
CA ILE A 66 0.19 0.74 8.61
C ILE A 66 1.09 1.47 9.60
N TYR A 67 2.12 0.78 10.08
CA TYR A 67 3.09 1.29 11.04
C TYR A 67 4.49 0.74 10.74
N PRO A 68 5.57 1.32 11.32
CA PRO A 68 6.93 0.79 11.18
C PRO A 68 7.05 -0.64 11.69
N ASP A 69 7.57 -1.54 10.85
CA ASP A 69 7.81 -2.93 11.25
C ASP A 69 8.95 -2.99 12.27
N GLY A 70 8.75 -3.76 13.34
CA GLY A 70 9.74 -3.84 14.43
C GLY A 70 9.75 -2.64 15.38
N ASP A 71 8.71 -1.81 15.38
CA ASP A 71 8.58 -0.68 16.29
C ASP A 71 8.67 -1.16 17.76
N PRO A 72 9.61 -0.61 18.55
CA PRO A 72 9.80 -1.01 19.95
C PRO A 72 8.56 -0.82 20.85
N GLU A 73 7.70 0.15 20.50
CA GLU A 73 6.47 0.42 21.25
C GLU A 73 5.51 -0.79 21.24
N PHE A 74 5.54 -1.57 20.15
CA PHE A 74 4.66 -2.73 19.98
C PHE A 74 5.35 -4.06 20.25
N ALA A 75 6.59 -4.04 20.77
CA ALA A 75 7.36 -5.24 21.02
C ALA A 75 6.64 -6.18 22.03
N GLY A 76 6.43 -7.43 21.61
CA GLY A 76 5.77 -8.44 22.44
C GLY A 76 4.25 -8.35 22.52
N MET A 77 3.62 -7.34 21.92
CA MET A 77 2.16 -7.26 21.82
C MET A 77 1.63 -8.21 20.74
N ARG A 78 0.40 -8.71 20.95
CA ARG A 78 -0.31 -9.45 19.90
C ARG A 78 -0.79 -8.48 18.81
N GLU A 79 -0.77 -8.87 17.56
CA GLU A 79 -1.20 -8.03 16.44
C GLU A 79 -2.63 -7.51 16.60
N GLN A 80 -3.55 -8.30 17.18
CA GLN A 80 -4.91 -7.84 17.47
C GLN A 80 -4.92 -6.70 18.50
N ASP A 81 -4.11 -6.79 19.54
CA ASP A 81 -4.06 -5.74 20.60
C ASP A 81 -3.46 -4.44 20.03
N ILE A 82 -2.46 -4.56 19.13
CA ILE A 82 -1.89 -3.41 18.41
C ILE A 82 -2.97 -2.75 17.54
N PHE A 83 -3.67 -3.55 16.75
CA PHE A 83 -4.72 -3.07 15.86
C PHE A 83 -5.82 -2.35 16.63
N ASP A 84 -6.38 -2.98 17.68
CA ASP A 84 -7.47 -2.43 18.48
C ASP A 84 -7.05 -1.13 19.19
N ARG A 85 -5.83 -1.10 19.74
CA ARG A 85 -5.26 0.10 20.36
C ARG A 85 -5.15 1.23 19.36
N LEU A 86 -4.46 1.01 18.22
CA LEU A 86 -4.22 2.04 17.22
C LEU A 86 -5.52 2.57 16.59
N ILE A 87 -6.50 1.71 16.35
CA ILE A 87 -7.82 2.16 15.87
C ILE A 87 -8.50 3.04 16.91
N SER A 88 -8.46 2.67 18.22
CA SER A 88 -9.11 3.41 19.29
C SER A 88 -8.52 4.81 19.53
N GLU A 89 -7.24 5.02 19.22
CA GLU A 89 -6.53 6.30 19.38
C GLU A 89 -6.90 7.34 18.30
N THR A 90 -7.78 6.97 17.35
CA THR A 90 -8.15 7.83 16.21
C THR A 90 -9.66 8.01 16.09
N ARG A 91 -10.08 8.90 15.19
CA ARG A 91 -11.49 9.04 14.80
C ARG A 91 -12.11 7.72 14.31
N LEU A 92 -11.31 6.79 13.78
CA LEU A 92 -11.82 5.49 13.36
C LEU A 92 -12.44 4.70 14.50
N GLY A 93 -11.90 4.82 15.73
CA GLY A 93 -12.47 4.18 16.92
C GLY A 93 -13.92 4.61 17.16
N HIS A 94 -14.23 5.89 16.97
CA HIS A 94 -15.61 6.39 17.08
C HIS A 94 -16.49 5.90 15.93
N LEU A 95 -16.03 6.00 14.68
CA LEU A 95 -16.78 5.55 13.51
C LEU A 95 -17.11 4.06 13.56
N LEU A 96 -16.20 3.26 14.10
CA LEU A 96 -16.29 1.80 14.14
C LEU A 96 -16.77 1.26 15.50
N ALA A 97 -17.30 2.12 16.38
CA ALA A 97 -17.73 1.70 17.72
C ALA A 97 -18.78 0.56 17.69
N ASN A 98 -19.64 0.52 16.67
CA ASN A 98 -20.66 -0.52 16.47
C ASN A 98 -20.24 -1.58 15.43
N ALA A 99 -19.02 -1.50 14.92
CA ALA A 99 -18.54 -2.41 13.88
C ALA A 99 -18.38 -3.84 14.41
N LYS A 100 -18.58 -4.80 13.54
CA LYS A 100 -18.34 -6.21 13.84
C LYS A 100 -17.34 -6.79 12.86
N GLN A 101 -16.21 -7.26 13.37
CA GLN A 101 -15.20 -7.94 12.56
C GLN A 101 -15.80 -9.17 11.90
N THR A 102 -15.64 -9.31 10.59
CA THR A 102 -16.19 -10.40 9.77
C THR A 102 -15.13 -11.39 9.29
N ARG A 103 -13.86 -10.99 9.32
CA ARG A 103 -12.70 -11.83 8.99
C ARG A 103 -11.64 -11.74 10.06
N GLN A 104 -10.80 -12.76 10.15
CA GLN A 104 -9.61 -12.70 11.00
C GLN A 104 -8.69 -11.56 10.55
N LEU A 105 -8.02 -10.93 11.52
CA LEU A 105 -6.99 -9.94 11.26
C LEU A 105 -5.88 -10.57 10.40
N GLN A 106 -5.47 -9.86 9.37
CA GLN A 106 -4.36 -10.22 8.50
C GLN A 106 -3.18 -9.30 8.76
N SER A 107 -1.98 -9.83 8.56
CA SER A 107 -0.73 -9.11 8.72
C SER A 107 0.16 -9.30 7.50
N ILE A 108 0.71 -8.20 7.00
CA ILE A 108 1.73 -8.22 5.94
C ILE A 108 2.85 -7.28 6.37
N ALA A 109 4.10 -7.77 6.31
CA ALA A 109 5.27 -6.97 6.61
C ALA A 109 6.29 -7.06 5.48
N GLY A 110 7.18 -6.06 5.39
CA GLY A 110 8.29 -6.07 4.43
C GLY A 110 7.84 -6.10 2.97
N TYR A 111 6.71 -5.49 2.65
CA TYR A 111 6.17 -5.45 1.29
C TYR A 111 6.86 -4.42 0.39
N ASN A 112 7.69 -3.57 0.95
CA ASN A 112 8.50 -2.62 0.18
C ASN A 112 9.47 -3.38 -0.70
N ALA A 113 9.53 -3.02 -1.97
CA ALA A 113 10.42 -3.62 -2.94
C ALA A 113 11.02 -2.53 -3.82
N GLU A 114 12.31 -2.64 -4.07
CA GLU A 114 13.04 -1.75 -4.97
C GLU A 114 13.87 -2.60 -5.93
N SER A 115 14.02 -2.10 -7.15
CA SER A 115 14.85 -2.70 -8.18
C SER A 115 16.02 -1.78 -8.52
N GLU A 116 17.21 -2.34 -8.63
CA GLU A 116 18.43 -1.59 -8.95
C GLU A 116 18.39 -1.00 -10.36
N LYS A 117 17.82 -1.75 -11.30
CA LYS A 117 17.59 -1.33 -12.68
C LYS A 117 16.18 -1.67 -13.12
N LEU A 118 15.56 -0.73 -13.82
CA LEU A 118 14.20 -0.90 -14.31
C LEU A 118 14.14 -1.55 -15.69
N CYS A 119 15.22 -1.50 -16.45
CA CYS A 119 15.32 -2.11 -17.78
C CYS A 119 16.71 -2.69 -18.05
N GLY A 120 16.79 -3.52 -19.06
CA GLY A 120 18.03 -4.13 -19.55
C GLY A 120 17.76 -4.98 -20.78
N ASP A 121 18.74 -5.80 -21.18
CA ASP A 121 18.60 -6.65 -22.37
C ASP A 121 17.44 -7.64 -22.20
N GLY A 122 16.40 -7.43 -23.02
CA GLY A 122 15.25 -8.31 -23.09
C GLY A 122 14.22 -8.16 -21.98
N TYR A 123 14.32 -7.12 -21.11
CA TYR A 123 13.30 -6.88 -20.08
C TYR A 123 13.09 -5.39 -19.79
N VAL A 124 11.88 -5.08 -19.31
CA VAL A 124 11.52 -3.84 -18.63
C VAL A 124 10.60 -4.18 -17.46
N LEU A 125 10.84 -3.55 -16.30
CA LEU A 125 10.04 -3.71 -15.09
C LEU A 125 9.03 -2.58 -14.99
N LEU A 126 7.76 -2.90 -14.80
CA LEU A 126 6.66 -1.94 -14.79
C LEU A 126 5.87 -2.05 -13.48
N GLY A 127 5.25 -0.95 -13.05
CA GLY A 127 4.43 -0.93 -11.85
C GLY A 127 5.15 -1.54 -10.63
N ASN A 128 4.48 -2.40 -9.88
CA ASN A 128 5.04 -3.02 -8.67
C ASN A 128 6.26 -3.93 -8.92
N ALA A 129 6.54 -4.32 -10.17
CA ALA A 129 7.76 -5.06 -10.49
C ALA A 129 9.00 -4.15 -10.49
N ALA A 130 8.82 -2.87 -10.80
CA ALA A 130 9.86 -1.85 -10.75
C ALA A 130 10.18 -1.42 -9.31
N GLY A 131 9.14 -1.24 -8.49
CA GLY A 131 9.23 -0.87 -7.08
C GLY A 131 7.85 -0.71 -6.46
N PHE A 132 7.78 -0.74 -5.14
CA PHE A 132 6.53 -0.57 -4.42
C PHE A 132 6.62 0.63 -3.48
N LEU A 133 5.73 1.60 -3.69
CA LEU A 133 5.57 2.76 -2.82
C LEU A 133 4.49 2.48 -1.76
N ASP A 134 4.61 3.14 -0.61
CA ASP A 134 3.58 3.10 0.43
C ASP A 134 2.24 3.61 -0.15
N PRO A 135 1.14 2.81 -0.09
CA PRO A 135 -0.07 3.05 -0.87
C PRO A 135 -1.02 4.10 -0.26
N VAL A 136 -0.51 5.07 0.51
CA VAL A 136 -1.33 6.13 1.14
C VAL A 136 -2.29 6.79 0.15
N PHE A 137 -1.84 7.04 -1.07
CA PHE A 137 -2.65 7.66 -2.14
C PHE A 137 -3.12 6.68 -3.21
N SER A 138 -3.03 5.36 -2.97
CA SER A 138 -3.47 4.32 -3.90
C SER A 138 -2.88 4.45 -5.32
N SER A 139 -1.64 4.94 -5.44
CA SER A 139 -0.99 5.29 -6.71
C SER A 139 -0.55 4.09 -7.56
N GLY A 140 -0.58 2.87 -7.02
CA GLY A 140 0.00 1.68 -7.67
C GLY A 140 -0.54 1.41 -9.08
N VAL A 141 -1.87 1.54 -9.29
CA VAL A 141 -2.49 1.34 -10.62
C VAL A 141 -2.06 2.44 -11.59
N THR A 142 -2.05 3.71 -11.14
CA THR A 142 -1.61 4.85 -11.97
C THR A 142 -0.16 4.68 -12.41
N ILE A 143 0.72 4.29 -11.49
CA ILE A 143 2.13 4.03 -11.79
C ILE A 143 2.26 2.87 -12.80
N ALA A 144 1.49 1.80 -12.63
CA ALA A 144 1.53 0.66 -13.53
C ALA A 144 1.07 1.03 -14.95
N LEU A 145 -0.02 1.79 -15.08
CA LEU A 145 -0.52 2.23 -16.38
C LEU A 145 0.45 3.20 -17.07
N HIS A 146 0.94 4.20 -16.33
CA HIS A 146 1.86 5.20 -16.89
C HIS A 146 3.21 4.58 -17.29
N SER A 147 3.77 3.70 -16.47
CA SER A 147 5.00 3.00 -16.83
C SER A 147 4.82 2.07 -18.03
N ALA A 148 3.63 1.46 -18.19
CA ALA A 148 3.32 0.65 -19.36
C ALA A 148 3.19 1.49 -20.64
N GLU A 149 2.57 2.66 -20.57
CA GLU A 149 2.47 3.62 -21.67
C GLU A 149 3.86 4.06 -22.13
N LEU A 150 4.70 4.53 -21.21
CA LEU A 150 6.08 4.93 -21.52
C LEU A 150 6.87 3.82 -22.19
N ALA A 151 6.81 2.60 -21.63
CA ALA A 151 7.53 1.47 -22.22
C ALA A 151 7.02 1.11 -23.62
N ALA A 152 5.70 1.19 -23.86
CA ALA A 152 5.11 0.95 -25.18
C ALA A 152 5.58 1.99 -26.20
N ASP A 153 5.59 3.27 -25.85
CA ASP A 153 6.05 4.35 -26.72
C ASP A 153 7.53 4.18 -27.09
N MET A 154 8.36 3.83 -26.13
CA MET A 154 9.79 3.58 -26.35
C MET A 154 10.01 2.37 -27.26
N LEU A 155 9.27 1.28 -27.07
CA LEU A 155 9.35 0.09 -27.93
C LEU A 155 8.89 0.39 -29.36
N ILE A 156 7.82 1.15 -29.54
CA ILE A 156 7.32 1.58 -30.86
C ILE A 156 8.37 2.45 -31.54
N ALA A 157 8.92 3.44 -30.85
CA ALA A 157 9.96 4.31 -31.38
C ALA A 157 11.19 3.51 -31.83
N ARG A 158 11.64 2.54 -31.04
CA ARG A 158 12.73 1.62 -31.39
C ARG A 158 12.39 0.78 -32.63
N HIS A 159 11.18 0.24 -32.72
CA HIS A 159 10.72 -0.53 -33.86
C HIS A 159 10.70 0.30 -35.18
N GLN A 160 10.43 1.61 -35.05
CA GLN A 160 10.47 2.59 -36.13
C GLN A 160 11.90 3.05 -36.51
N GLY A 161 12.93 2.48 -35.90
CA GLY A 161 14.32 2.74 -36.21
C GLY A 161 14.97 3.87 -35.44
N ARG A 162 14.33 4.41 -34.40
CA ARG A 162 14.97 5.38 -33.49
C ARG A 162 16.01 4.68 -32.63
N THR A 163 17.20 5.28 -32.54
CA THR A 163 18.34 4.77 -31.76
C THR A 163 18.71 5.66 -30.57
N ASP A 164 18.06 6.82 -30.46
CA ASP A 164 18.26 7.85 -29.45
C ASP A 164 17.35 7.69 -28.20
N ILE A 165 16.90 6.45 -27.96
CA ILE A 165 15.98 6.16 -26.85
C ILE A 165 16.79 5.92 -25.57
N ASP A 166 16.62 6.79 -24.60
CA ASP A 166 17.17 6.62 -23.26
C ASP A 166 16.18 5.82 -22.39
N TRP A 167 16.60 4.62 -21.99
CA TRP A 167 15.81 3.72 -21.14
C TRP A 167 16.05 3.97 -19.63
N GLU A 168 16.97 4.86 -19.26
CA GLU A 168 17.34 5.11 -17.87
C GLU A 168 16.70 6.38 -17.30
N THR A 169 15.97 7.15 -18.10
CA THR A 169 15.17 8.32 -17.70
C THR A 169 13.70 7.94 -17.55
#